data_33c874fd4b8ee9d41986339a8a909820
#
_entry.id   33c874fd4b8ee9d41986339a8a909820
#
_cell.length_a   1.000
_cell.length_b   1.000
_cell.length_c   1.000
_cell.angle_alpha   90.00
_cell.angle_beta   90.00
_cell.angle_gamma   90.00
#
_symmetry.space_group_name_H-M   'P 1'
#
loop_
_entity.id
_entity.type
_entity.pdbx_description
1 polymer ?
#
loop_
_entity_poly.entity_id
_entity_poly.type
_entity_poly.pdbx_seq_one_letter_code
_entity_poly.pdbx_strand_id
1 'polypeptide(L)'
;MRGLLGAVLVFMTAVLPVTAASLEERLAPCLACHGEKGQSEQPEVPSLGAQPAFYIMVQLYMFRERLRTVEIMNTMTQGLTDDDLRSMADVIAKLPPPHPVEELGDPARLERARALVQQHRCNFCHNPDFSGAQQVPRLAGQREDYLVKALREYKNNTRRSYDAAMGDVLYAISDEQLLDLAYFLARFQ
;
A
#
# COMPACT_ATOMS: atom_id res chain seq x y z
N MET A 1 51.87 58.13 22.52
CA MET A 1 51.02 57.46 21.48
C MET A 1 50.96 56.00 21.80
N ARG A 2 49.84 55.51 22.35
CA ARG A 2 49.63 54.12 22.74
C ARG A 2 48.65 53.52 21.70
N GLY A 3 49.16 52.58 20.85
CA GLY A 3 48.37 51.90 19.87
C GLY A 3 47.62 50.71 20.53
N LEU A 4 46.28 50.73 20.48
CA LEU A 4 45.46 49.57 20.82
C LEU A 4 45.44 48.61 19.61
N LEU A 5 46.04 47.41 19.81
CA LEU A 5 45.82 46.28 18.92
C LEU A 5 44.49 45.62 19.29
N GLY A 6 43.47 45.80 18.47
CA GLY A 6 42.21 45.11 18.58
C GLY A 6 42.36 43.68 18.03
N ALA A 7 42.23 42.66 18.90
CA ALA A 7 42.16 41.26 18.49
C ALA A 7 40.78 40.99 17.87
N VAL A 8 40.72 40.67 16.59
CA VAL A 8 39.50 40.18 15.91
C VAL A 8 39.36 38.70 16.19
N LEU A 9 38.40 38.32 17.01
CA LEU A 9 38.03 36.93 17.26
C LEU A 9 37.17 36.45 16.07
N VAL A 10 37.73 35.62 15.20
CA VAL A 10 36.97 34.94 14.13
C VAL A 10 36.26 33.73 14.72
N PHE A 11 34.95 33.84 14.91
CA PHE A 11 34.10 32.69 15.26
C PHE A 11 33.93 31.77 14.05
N MET A 12 34.63 30.66 14.03
CA MET A 12 34.50 29.62 13.02
C MET A 12 33.28 28.76 13.38
N THR A 13 32.11 29.05 12.78
CA THR A 13 30.91 28.22 12.94
C THR A 13 31.13 26.91 12.20
N ALA A 14 31.28 25.80 12.94
CA ALA A 14 31.32 24.47 12.37
C ALA A 14 29.93 24.13 11.80
N VAL A 15 29.81 24.09 10.48
CA VAL A 15 28.62 23.54 9.80
C VAL A 15 28.72 22.01 9.87
N LEU A 16 27.93 21.40 10.76
CA LEU A 16 27.80 19.96 10.81
C LEU A 16 27.10 19.49 9.54
N PRO A 17 27.61 18.45 8.85
CA PRO A 17 26.90 17.89 7.70
C PRO A 17 25.57 17.30 8.17
N VAL A 18 24.46 17.80 7.65
CA VAL A 18 23.15 17.16 7.77
C VAL A 18 23.18 15.94 6.83
N THR A 19 23.38 14.75 7.38
CA THR A 19 23.23 13.52 6.61
C THR A 19 21.74 13.32 6.32
N ALA A 20 21.38 13.18 5.03
CA ALA A 20 20.03 12.80 4.66
C ALA A 20 19.72 11.42 5.27
N ALA A 21 18.51 11.28 5.84
CA ALA A 21 18.05 10.00 6.40
C ALA A 21 18.11 8.88 5.34
N SER A 22 18.56 7.71 5.74
CA SER A 22 18.59 6.54 4.86
C SER A 22 17.19 6.16 4.40
N LEU A 23 17.07 5.42 3.30
CA LEU A 23 15.78 4.95 2.80
C LEU A 23 15.07 4.06 3.83
N GLU A 24 15.81 3.26 4.60
CA GLU A 24 15.27 2.42 5.70
C GLU A 24 14.68 3.28 6.82
N GLU A 25 15.39 4.32 7.27
CA GLU A 25 14.90 5.25 8.28
C GLU A 25 13.63 5.97 7.81
N ARG A 26 13.52 6.25 6.53
CA ARG A 26 12.34 6.91 5.93
C ARG A 26 11.16 5.97 5.74
N LEU A 27 11.39 4.65 5.59
CA LEU A 27 10.35 3.63 5.51
C LEU A 27 9.84 3.18 6.88
N ALA A 28 10.62 3.32 7.94
CA ALA A 28 10.25 2.87 9.28
C ALA A 28 8.85 3.37 9.74
N PRO A 29 8.46 4.64 9.54
CA PRO A 29 7.12 5.11 9.89
C PRO A 29 5.99 4.40 9.12
N CYS A 30 6.23 4.00 7.87
CA CYS A 30 5.25 3.28 7.06
C CYS A 30 5.06 1.86 7.61
N LEU A 31 6.17 1.18 7.88
CA LEU A 31 6.18 -0.20 8.35
C LEU A 31 5.65 -0.34 9.78
N ALA A 32 5.63 0.71 10.58
CA ALA A 32 4.99 0.71 11.89
C ALA A 32 3.49 0.35 11.85
N CYS A 33 2.79 0.72 10.77
CA CYS A 33 1.39 0.37 10.57
C CYS A 33 1.21 -0.81 9.60
N HIS A 34 2.02 -0.85 8.53
CA HIS A 34 1.91 -1.87 7.49
C HIS A 34 2.66 -3.18 7.82
N GLY A 35 3.29 -3.25 9.00
CA GLY A 35 4.08 -4.38 9.46
C GLY A 35 5.54 -4.34 8.99
N GLU A 36 6.47 -4.71 9.86
CA GLU A 36 7.91 -4.65 9.63
C GLU A 36 8.34 -5.39 8.35
N LYS A 37 7.69 -6.50 8.05
CA LYS A 37 7.89 -7.30 6.83
C LYS A 37 6.83 -7.04 5.76
N GLY A 38 6.07 -5.94 5.86
CA GLY A 38 4.99 -5.63 4.94
C GLY A 38 3.72 -6.46 5.15
N GLN A 39 3.58 -7.13 6.30
CA GLN A 39 2.37 -7.84 6.70
C GLN A 39 1.72 -7.13 7.88
N SER A 40 0.61 -6.44 7.63
CA SER A 40 -0.08 -5.66 8.64
C SER A 40 -0.88 -6.53 9.61
N GLU A 41 -0.82 -6.19 10.90
CA GLU A 41 -1.68 -6.74 11.94
C GLU A 41 -2.78 -5.77 12.37
N GLN A 42 -2.73 -4.51 11.88
CA GLN A 42 -3.70 -3.49 12.24
C GLN A 42 -4.98 -3.62 11.41
N PRO A 43 -6.16 -3.50 12.05
CA PRO A 43 -7.44 -3.55 11.33
C PRO A 43 -7.52 -2.53 10.20
N GLU A 44 -8.02 -2.99 9.04
CA GLU A 44 -8.21 -2.20 7.81
C GLU A 44 -6.95 -1.54 7.23
N VAL A 45 -5.77 -1.82 7.77
CA VAL A 45 -4.49 -1.40 7.20
C VAL A 45 -3.96 -2.52 6.29
N PRO A 46 -3.66 -2.25 5.01
CA PRO A 46 -3.26 -3.30 4.09
C PRO A 46 -1.85 -3.82 4.34
N SER A 47 -1.64 -5.10 4.11
CA SER A 47 -0.32 -5.67 3.89
C SER A 47 0.25 -5.16 2.57
N LEU A 48 1.54 -4.81 2.56
CA LEU A 48 2.24 -4.23 1.40
C LEU A 48 3.24 -5.19 0.75
N GLY A 49 3.58 -6.29 1.42
CA GLY A 49 4.59 -7.22 0.92
C GLY A 49 4.25 -7.79 -0.45
N ALA A 50 5.25 -7.90 -1.32
CA ALA A 50 5.15 -8.37 -2.70
C ALA A 50 4.06 -7.68 -3.55
N GLN A 51 3.65 -6.47 -3.21
CA GLN A 51 2.84 -5.65 -4.10
C GLN A 51 3.67 -5.18 -5.28
N PRO A 52 3.12 -5.12 -6.50
CA PRO A 52 3.84 -4.59 -7.65
C PRO A 52 4.34 -3.16 -7.39
N ALA A 53 5.62 -2.90 -7.66
CA ALA A 53 6.24 -1.60 -7.39
C ALA A 53 5.49 -0.45 -8.06
N PHE A 54 5.05 -0.63 -9.31
CA PHE A 54 4.30 0.40 -10.02
C PHE A 54 2.95 0.68 -9.35
N TYR A 55 2.24 -0.37 -8.86
CA TYR A 55 1.01 -0.17 -8.08
C TYR A 55 1.27 0.66 -6.82
N ILE A 56 2.32 0.33 -6.05
CA ILE A 56 2.67 1.09 -4.83
C ILE A 56 2.98 2.54 -5.18
N MET A 57 3.84 2.77 -6.19
CA MET A 57 4.20 4.12 -6.63
C MET A 57 2.96 4.95 -6.99
N VAL A 58 2.02 4.36 -7.75
CA VAL A 58 0.76 5.03 -8.12
C VAL A 58 -0.08 5.34 -6.87
N GLN A 59 -0.19 4.41 -5.90
CA GLN A 59 -0.95 4.66 -4.67
C GLN A 59 -0.32 5.77 -3.82
N LEU A 60 0.99 5.77 -3.65
CA LEU A 60 1.70 6.83 -2.93
C LEU A 60 1.50 8.19 -3.61
N TYR A 61 1.61 8.24 -4.94
CA TYR A 61 1.31 9.44 -5.73
C TYR A 61 -0.13 9.93 -5.49
N MET A 62 -1.11 9.03 -5.59
CA MET A 62 -2.52 9.40 -5.39
C MET A 62 -2.79 9.93 -3.97
N PHE A 63 -2.12 9.40 -2.96
CA PHE A 63 -2.21 9.91 -1.59
C PHE A 63 -1.54 11.29 -1.46
N ARG A 64 -0.34 11.47 -2.01
CA ARG A 64 0.39 12.73 -1.98
C ARG A 64 -0.41 13.86 -2.63
N GLU A 65 -1.00 13.60 -3.79
CA GLU A 65 -1.82 14.56 -4.55
C GLU A 65 -3.29 14.62 -4.08
N ARG A 66 -3.63 13.93 -2.98
CA ARG A 66 -5.01 13.85 -2.45
C ARG A 66 -6.06 13.38 -3.46
N LEU A 67 -5.65 12.63 -4.48
CA LEU A 67 -6.55 11.97 -5.44
C LEU A 67 -7.24 10.76 -4.83
N ARG A 68 -6.60 10.14 -3.82
CA ARG A 68 -7.17 9.16 -2.93
C ARG A 68 -7.14 9.70 -1.51
N THR A 69 -8.31 9.73 -0.86
CA THR A 69 -8.45 10.36 0.46
C THR A 69 -8.45 9.31 1.56
N VAL A 70 -7.34 9.23 2.27
CA VAL A 70 -7.17 8.53 3.55
C VAL A 70 -6.23 9.42 4.37
N GLU A 71 -6.75 10.16 5.34
CA GLU A 71 -6.07 11.30 5.97
C GLU A 71 -4.67 10.94 6.51
N ILE A 72 -4.54 9.78 7.19
CA ILE A 72 -3.23 9.34 7.67
C ILE A 72 -2.23 9.14 6.52
N MET A 73 -2.66 8.52 5.41
CA MET A 73 -1.80 8.28 4.26
C MET A 73 -1.49 9.56 3.51
N ASN A 74 -2.46 10.48 3.40
CA ASN A 74 -2.23 11.79 2.80
C ASN A 74 -1.19 12.59 3.59
N THR A 75 -1.21 12.50 4.93
CA THR A 75 -0.20 13.11 5.81
C THR A 75 1.16 12.44 5.65
N MET A 76 1.22 11.11 5.65
CA MET A 76 2.46 10.34 5.55
C MET A 76 3.19 10.51 4.21
N THR A 77 2.44 10.81 3.14
CA THR A 77 3.03 11.01 1.80
C THR A 77 3.31 12.47 1.47
N GLN A 78 2.87 13.40 2.32
CA GLN A 78 3.11 14.83 2.12
C GLN A 78 4.61 15.13 2.08
N GLY A 79 5.05 15.82 1.03
CA GLY A 79 6.45 16.23 0.87
C GLY A 79 7.38 15.14 0.31
N LEU A 80 6.88 13.93 0.02
CA LEU A 80 7.67 12.94 -0.71
C LEU A 80 7.91 13.41 -2.15
N THR A 81 9.14 13.28 -2.63
CA THR A 81 9.49 13.52 -4.04
C THR A 81 9.15 12.32 -4.91
N ASP A 82 9.17 12.48 -6.24
CA ASP A 82 8.95 11.36 -7.16
C ASP A 82 10.01 10.26 -7.01
N ASP A 83 11.25 10.65 -6.70
CA ASP A 83 12.33 9.69 -6.44
C ASP A 83 12.10 8.91 -5.14
N ASP A 84 11.49 9.56 -4.13
CA ASP A 84 11.07 8.89 -2.92
C ASP A 84 9.99 7.85 -3.19
N LEU A 85 8.97 8.22 -3.98
CA LEU A 85 7.89 7.30 -4.33
C LEU A 85 8.43 6.06 -5.05
N ARG A 86 9.35 6.24 -6.00
CA ARG A 86 9.98 5.13 -6.73
C ARG A 86 10.82 4.25 -5.80
N SER A 87 11.72 4.87 -5.04
CA SER A 87 12.64 4.14 -4.15
C SER A 87 11.90 3.35 -3.07
N MET A 88 10.87 3.95 -2.45
CA MET A 88 10.03 3.29 -1.47
C MET A 88 9.23 2.13 -2.09
N ALA A 89 8.66 2.33 -3.27
CA ALA A 89 7.93 1.30 -4.00
C ALA A 89 8.81 0.10 -4.32
N ASP A 90 10.04 0.32 -4.77
CA ASP A 90 11.00 -0.74 -5.09
C ASP A 90 11.43 -1.57 -3.88
N VAL A 91 11.56 -0.94 -2.71
CA VAL A 91 11.89 -1.67 -1.47
C VAL A 91 10.69 -2.47 -0.98
N ILE A 92 9.50 -1.85 -0.94
CA ILE A 92 8.27 -2.49 -0.47
C ILE A 92 7.91 -3.70 -1.36
N ALA A 93 8.09 -3.59 -2.67
CA ALA A 93 7.83 -4.69 -3.60
C ALA A 93 8.71 -5.94 -3.37
N LYS A 94 9.86 -5.77 -2.73
CA LYS A 94 10.80 -6.85 -2.39
C LYS A 94 10.52 -7.49 -1.03
N LEU A 95 9.63 -6.92 -0.23
CA LEU A 95 9.20 -7.55 1.03
C LEU A 95 8.48 -8.86 0.73
N PRO A 96 8.54 -9.85 1.64
CA PRO A 96 7.90 -11.14 1.42
C PRO A 96 6.38 -10.97 1.24
N PRO A 97 5.73 -11.85 0.44
CA PRO A 97 4.27 -11.82 0.31
C PRO A 97 3.61 -12.09 1.68
N PRO A 98 2.45 -11.47 1.94
CA PRO A 98 1.73 -11.73 3.17
C PRO A 98 1.32 -13.20 3.26
N HIS A 99 1.36 -13.74 4.49
CA HIS A 99 0.88 -15.09 4.76
C HIS A 99 -0.64 -15.12 4.67
N PRO A 100 -1.22 -16.08 3.96
CA PRO A 100 -2.66 -16.28 3.96
C PRO A 100 -3.16 -16.64 5.37
N VAL A 101 -4.46 -16.43 5.61
CA VAL A 101 -5.11 -16.91 6.82
C VAL A 101 -4.99 -18.43 6.87
N GLU A 102 -4.39 -18.97 7.93
CA GLU A 102 -4.09 -20.41 8.07
C GLU A 102 -5.35 -21.27 8.34
N GLU A 103 -6.42 -20.64 8.85
CA GLU A 103 -7.66 -21.33 9.16
C GLU A 103 -8.27 -21.94 7.88
N LEU A 104 -8.60 -23.24 7.97
CA LEU A 104 -9.36 -23.92 6.92
C LEU A 104 -10.72 -23.22 6.79
N GLY A 105 -10.91 -22.57 5.66
CA GLY A 105 -12.13 -21.82 5.43
C GLY A 105 -13.37 -22.70 5.24
N ASP A 106 -14.55 -22.10 5.38
CA ASP A 106 -15.83 -22.72 5.04
C ASP A 106 -15.83 -23.13 3.55
N PRO A 107 -15.93 -24.45 3.24
CA PRO A 107 -15.89 -24.95 1.87
C PRO A 107 -16.97 -24.35 0.98
N ALA A 108 -18.16 -24.11 1.52
CA ALA A 108 -19.27 -23.57 0.75
C ALA A 108 -19.02 -22.08 0.36
N ARG A 109 -18.46 -21.29 1.28
CA ARG A 109 -18.04 -19.90 0.96
C ARG A 109 -16.93 -19.88 -0.07
N LEU A 110 -15.93 -20.74 0.09
CA LEU A 110 -14.81 -20.82 -0.86
C LEU A 110 -15.27 -21.19 -2.27
N GLU A 111 -16.24 -22.11 -2.38
CA GLU A 111 -16.80 -22.54 -3.66
C GLU A 111 -17.60 -21.39 -4.33
N ARG A 112 -18.47 -20.71 -3.56
CA ARG A 112 -19.18 -19.52 -4.07
C ARG A 112 -18.21 -18.45 -4.56
N ALA A 113 -17.16 -18.17 -3.79
CA ALA A 113 -16.15 -17.20 -4.18
C ALA A 113 -15.38 -17.59 -5.46
N ARG A 114 -15.04 -18.90 -5.61
CA ARG A 114 -14.41 -19.40 -6.86
C ARG A 114 -15.33 -19.18 -8.07
N ALA A 115 -16.61 -19.47 -7.91
CA ALA A 115 -17.59 -19.23 -8.97
C ALA A 115 -17.67 -17.75 -9.35
N LEU A 116 -17.67 -16.84 -8.36
CA LEU A 116 -17.64 -15.39 -8.60
C LEU A 116 -16.34 -14.93 -9.32
N VAL A 117 -15.19 -15.45 -8.90
CA VAL A 117 -13.90 -15.18 -9.56
C VAL A 117 -13.94 -15.56 -11.05
N GLN A 118 -14.50 -16.73 -11.38
CA GLN A 118 -14.65 -17.19 -12.76
C GLN A 118 -15.66 -16.32 -13.54
N GLN A 119 -16.82 -16.07 -12.95
CA GLN A 119 -17.90 -15.28 -13.56
C GLN A 119 -17.43 -13.85 -13.90
N HIS A 120 -16.72 -13.20 -12.99
CA HIS A 120 -16.28 -11.81 -13.13
C HIS A 120 -14.83 -11.68 -13.63
N ARG A 121 -14.18 -12.82 -13.95
CA ARG A 121 -12.84 -12.88 -14.56
C ARG A 121 -11.76 -12.11 -13.75
N CYS A 122 -11.85 -12.13 -12.42
CA CYS A 122 -10.95 -11.38 -11.54
C CYS A 122 -9.47 -11.74 -11.80
N ASN A 123 -9.21 -13.02 -12.03
CA ASN A 123 -7.89 -13.57 -12.31
C ASN A 123 -7.30 -13.18 -13.68
N PHE A 124 -8.09 -12.54 -14.55
CA PHE A 124 -7.56 -12.03 -15.83
C PHE A 124 -6.63 -10.82 -15.61
N CYS A 125 -7.02 -9.89 -14.73
CA CYS A 125 -6.21 -8.71 -14.40
C CYS A 125 -5.28 -8.97 -13.22
N HIS A 126 -5.76 -9.67 -12.18
CA HIS A 126 -5.00 -9.90 -10.95
C HIS A 126 -4.05 -11.11 -11.03
N ASN A 127 -3.89 -11.77 -12.17
CA ASN A 127 -3.21 -13.03 -12.45
C ASN A 127 -3.93 -14.25 -11.83
N PRO A 128 -3.68 -15.48 -12.35
CA PRO A 128 -4.28 -16.71 -11.82
C PRO A 128 -3.95 -16.98 -10.35
N ASP A 129 -2.80 -16.53 -9.89
CA ASP A 129 -2.31 -16.63 -8.51
C ASP A 129 -2.60 -15.39 -7.65
N PHE A 130 -3.35 -14.43 -8.19
CA PHE A 130 -3.65 -13.15 -7.54
C PHE A 130 -2.42 -12.35 -7.07
N SER A 131 -1.28 -12.55 -7.74
CA SER A 131 -0.04 -11.79 -7.46
C SER A 131 -0.10 -10.34 -7.92
N GLY A 132 -1.00 -10.02 -8.85
CA GLY A 132 -1.08 -8.71 -9.49
C GLY A 132 0.08 -8.44 -10.47
N ALA A 133 -0.01 -7.36 -11.21
CA ALA A 133 1.02 -6.92 -12.15
C ALA A 133 0.86 -5.43 -12.48
N GLN A 134 1.95 -4.72 -12.67
CA GLN A 134 1.94 -3.29 -13.02
C GLN A 134 1.11 -2.47 -12.01
N GLN A 135 0.04 -1.81 -12.46
CA GLN A 135 -0.90 -1.05 -11.63
C GLN A 135 -1.98 -1.91 -10.96
N VAL A 136 -2.05 -3.20 -11.26
CA VAL A 136 -3.03 -4.14 -10.68
C VAL A 136 -2.45 -4.76 -9.42
N PRO A 137 -3.11 -4.63 -8.25
CA PRO A 137 -2.54 -5.10 -6.98
C PRO A 137 -2.55 -6.62 -6.83
N ARG A 138 -1.63 -7.11 -5.99
CA ARG A 138 -1.69 -8.41 -5.37
C ARG A 138 -2.88 -8.48 -4.42
N LEU A 139 -3.67 -9.56 -4.50
CA LEU A 139 -4.81 -9.84 -3.62
C LEU A 139 -4.58 -11.05 -2.72
N ALA A 140 -3.78 -12.03 -3.17
CA ALA A 140 -3.50 -13.25 -2.43
C ALA A 140 -2.87 -12.94 -1.06
N GLY A 141 -3.46 -13.50 0.01
CA GLY A 141 -3.01 -13.33 1.39
C GLY A 141 -3.24 -11.93 1.96
N GLN A 142 -3.96 -11.05 1.27
CA GLN A 142 -4.30 -9.74 1.81
C GLN A 142 -5.30 -9.87 2.96
N ARG A 143 -5.24 -8.96 3.93
CA ARG A 143 -6.18 -8.91 5.07
C ARG A 143 -7.64 -8.89 4.61
N GLU A 144 -8.47 -9.76 5.18
CA GLU A 144 -9.88 -9.89 4.83
C GLU A 144 -10.66 -8.59 5.07
N ASP A 145 -10.44 -7.95 6.23
CA ASP A 145 -11.11 -6.70 6.59
C ASP A 145 -10.74 -5.54 5.63
N TYR A 146 -9.47 -5.45 5.25
CA TYR A 146 -9.03 -4.47 4.26
C TYR A 146 -9.61 -4.75 2.86
N LEU A 147 -9.68 -6.03 2.45
CA LEU A 147 -10.31 -6.40 1.17
C LEU A 147 -11.80 -6.01 1.14
N VAL A 148 -12.55 -6.30 2.20
CA VAL A 148 -13.96 -5.88 2.33
C VAL A 148 -14.09 -4.37 2.17
N LYS A 149 -13.28 -3.62 2.91
CA LYS A 149 -13.24 -2.16 2.83
C LYS A 149 -12.95 -1.68 1.40
N ALA A 150 -11.88 -2.16 0.80
CA ALA A 150 -11.45 -1.73 -0.52
C ALA A 150 -12.47 -2.06 -1.62
N LEU A 151 -13.06 -3.27 -1.58
CA LEU A 151 -14.09 -3.69 -2.53
C LEU A 151 -15.34 -2.82 -2.42
N ARG A 152 -15.80 -2.49 -1.19
CA ARG A 152 -16.92 -1.58 -0.95
C ARG A 152 -16.61 -0.15 -1.42
N GLU A 153 -15.40 0.34 -1.15
CA GLU A 153 -14.97 1.67 -1.59
C GLU A 153 -14.99 1.79 -3.12
N TYR A 154 -14.54 0.77 -3.86
CA TYR A 154 -14.62 0.74 -5.32
C TYR A 154 -16.07 0.66 -5.81
N LYS A 155 -16.88 -0.25 -5.25
CA LYS A 155 -18.30 -0.42 -5.60
C LYS A 155 -19.09 0.88 -5.43
N ASN A 156 -18.81 1.61 -4.34
CA ASN A 156 -19.52 2.86 -3.99
C ASN A 156 -18.89 4.12 -4.60
N ASN A 157 -17.87 3.98 -5.46
CA ASN A 157 -17.14 5.10 -6.06
C ASN A 157 -16.49 6.07 -5.04
N THR A 158 -16.24 5.63 -3.82
CA THR A 158 -15.55 6.43 -2.80
C THR A 158 -14.02 6.30 -2.89
N ARG A 159 -13.53 5.24 -3.52
CA ARG A 159 -12.12 5.07 -3.86
C ARG A 159 -11.90 5.29 -5.34
N ARG A 160 -11.29 6.41 -5.68
CA ARG A 160 -10.83 6.63 -7.06
C ARG A 160 -9.65 5.71 -7.34
N SER A 161 -9.68 5.03 -8.47
CA SER A 161 -8.57 4.25 -8.98
C SER A 161 -7.88 4.99 -10.12
N TYR A 162 -6.68 4.54 -10.44
CA TYR A 162 -6.00 4.94 -11.68
C TYR A 162 -6.80 4.50 -12.93
N ASP A 163 -7.55 3.40 -12.77
CA ASP A 163 -8.42 2.83 -13.80
C ASP A 163 -9.82 2.60 -13.20
N ALA A 164 -10.86 3.00 -13.91
CA ALA A 164 -12.26 2.86 -13.48
C ALA A 164 -12.76 1.40 -13.49
N ALA A 165 -12.06 0.49 -14.17
CA ALA A 165 -12.49 -0.90 -14.40
C ALA A 165 -12.93 -1.64 -13.14
N MET A 166 -12.27 -1.42 -11.98
CA MET A 166 -12.67 -2.08 -10.74
C MET A 166 -14.05 -1.66 -10.24
N GLY A 167 -14.41 -0.39 -10.38
CA GLY A 167 -15.75 0.10 -10.04
C GLY A 167 -16.82 -0.57 -10.91
N ASP A 168 -16.58 -0.65 -12.20
CA ASP A 168 -17.51 -1.25 -13.17
C ASP A 168 -17.72 -2.74 -12.89
N VAL A 169 -16.65 -3.51 -12.65
CA VAL A 169 -16.73 -4.94 -12.32
C VAL A 169 -17.52 -5.16 -11.03
N LEU A 170 -17.30 -4.33 -10.00
CA LEU A 170 -17.92 -4.52 -8.69
C LEU A 170 -19.37 -4.01 -8.61
N TYR A 171 -19.82 -3.22 -9.57
CA TYR A 171 -21.18 -2.65 -9.56
C TYR A 171 -22.28 -3.73 -9.47
N ALA A 172 -22.13 -4.84 -10.19
CA ALA A 172 -23.12 -5.93 -10.24
C ALA A 172 -22.95 -6.95 -9.08
N ILE A 173 -21.93 -6.84 -8.24
CA ILE A 173 -21.64 -7.78 -7.15
C ILE A 173 -22.36 -7.34 -5.87
N SER A 174 -23.10 -8.23 -5.20
CA SER A 174 -23.77 -7.92 -3.95
C SER A 174 -22.76 -7.77 -2.78
N ASP A 175 -23.18 -7.15 -1.68
CA ASP A 175 -22.33 -7.02 -0.50
C ASP A 175 -21.97 -8.37 0.11
N GLU A 176 -22.89 -9.35 0.09
CA GLU A 176 -22.62 -10.72 0.53
C GLU A 176 -21.55 -11.39 -0.35
N GLN A 177 -21.64 -11.20 -1.66
CA GLN A 177 -20.63 -11.70 -2.61
C GLN A 177 -19.26 -11.04 -2.41
N LEU A 178 -19.21 -9.74 -2.05
CA LEU A 178 -17.95 -9.07 -1.70
C LEU A 178 -17.31 -9.70 -0.46
N LEU A 179 -18.12 -10.08 0.54
CA LEU A 179 -17.62 -10.78 1.73
C LEU A 179 -17.05 -12.17 1.39
N ASP A 180 -17.69 -12.93 0.50
CA ASP A 180 -17.18 -14.22 0.06
C ASP A 180 -15.88 -14.07 -0.75
N LEU A 181 -15.77 -13.07 -1.62
CA LEU A 181 -14.55 -12.76 -2.36
C LEU A 181 -13.39 -12.39 -1.42
N ALA A 182 -13.62 -11.48 -0.46
CA ALA A 182 -12.61 -11.09 0.52
C ALA A 182 -12.13 -12.28 1.35
N TYR A 183 -13.06 -13.10 1.80
CA TYR A 183 -12.79 -14.34 2.55
C TYR A 183 -11.89 -15.30 1.79
N PHE A 184 -12.20 -15.54 0.51
CA PHE A 184 -11.41 -16.40 -0.37
C PHE A 184 -10.00 -15.85 -0.62
N LEU A 185 -9.89 -14.58 -0.98
CA LEU A 185 -8.60 -13.94 -1.33
C LEU A 185 -7.65 -13.86 -0.14
N ALA A 186 -8.17 -13.65 1.07
CA ALA A 186 -7.36 -13.65 2.30
C ALA A 186 -6.77 -15.03 2.62
N ARG A 187 -7.38 -16.12 2.14
CA ARG A 187 -6.96 -17.52 2.33
C ARG A 187 -6.29 -18.13 1.10
N PHE A 188 -6.17 -17.36 0.02
CA PHE A 188 -5.58 -17.86 -1.22
C PHE A 188 -4.06 -18.03 -1.06
N GLN A 189 -3.56 -19.23 -1.39
CA GLN A 189 -2.15 -19.64 -1.33
C GLN A 189 -1.52 -19.67 -2.70
#